data_f958de27c759268402e6a4011e093739
#
_entry.id   f958de27c759268402e6a4011e093739
#
_cell.length_a   1.000
_cell.length_b   1.000
_cell.length_c   1.000
_cell.angle_alpha   90.00
_cell.angle_beta   90.00
_cell.angle_gamma   90.00
#
_symmetry.space_group_name_H-M   'P 1'
#
loop_
_entity.id
_entity.type
_entity.pdbx_description
1 polymer ?
#
loop_
_entity_poly.entity_id
_entity_poly.type
_entity_poly.pdbx_seq_one_letter_code
_entity_poly.pdbx_strand_id
1 'polypeptide(L)'
;MKKRLFVFGVCLCVAGRLIAQDVHFMIQHEKTAMKSSVHGSKGIPLKLKTNLLYDALHVPNLSAELGLGKNMSIGLDYWYTWFDSNPTHNYWRSYGGGIGIRRYFGGQSYRQSLTGHHIGIVNQMGMYDVEYGKRGNMSDFSYTLGTEYGYVFPLSSRFSLDLSVAFGYFGGKYKVYDPIDTHYVWQGSRYRNYFGPIKADITLAYQISKCRKGDKR
;
A
#
# COMPACT_ATOMS: atom_id res chain seq x y z
N MET A 1 -14.29 19.42 -24.57
CA MET A 1 -14.26 18.00 -24.17
C MET A 1 -13.29 17.13 -25.00
N LYS A 2 -13.10 17.36 -26.31
CA LYS A 2 -12.23 16.51 -27.17
C LYS A 2 -10.73 16.54 -26.86
N LYS A 3 -10.17 17.63 -26.31
CA LYS A 3 -8.72 17.73 -25.99
C LYS A 3 -8.29 16.91 -24.76
N ARG A 4 -9.17 16.67 -23.78
CA ARG A 4 -8.86 15.88 -22.60
C ARG A 4 -8.82 14.36 -22.87
N LEU A 5 -9.61 13.90 -23.85
CA LEU A 5 -9.63 12.49 -24.27
C LEU A 5 -8.34 12.10 -25.02
N PHE A 6 -7.76 13.06 -25.78
CA PHE A 6 -6.52 12.83 -26.54
C PHE A 6 -5.30 12.67 -25.63
N VAL A 7 -5.20 13.45 -24.54
CA VAL A 7 -4.11 13.35 -23.56
C VAL A 7 -4.17 12.02 -22.80
N PHE A 8 -5.37 11.55 -22.46
CA PHE A 8 -5.55 10.25 -21.80
C PHE A 8 -5.15 9.06 -22.71
N GLY A 9 -5.49 9.15 -24.00
CA GLY A 9 -5.11 8.12 -24.99
C GLY A 9 -3.60 8.06 -25.22
N VAL A 10 -2.91 9.18 -25.25
CA VAL A 10 -1.44 9.24 -25.42
C VAL A 10 -0.71 8.71 -24.17
N CYS A 11 -1.19 9.02 -22.97
CA CYS A 11 -0.64 8.46 -21.72
C CYS A 11 -0.80 6.93 -21.66
N LEU A 12 -1.95 6.38 -22.07
CA LEU A 12 -2.14 4.93 -22.12
C LEU A 12 -1.23 4.24 -23.15
N CYS A 13 -1.01 4.87 -24.31
CA CYS A 13 -0.11 4.31 -25.33
C CYS A 13 1.37 4.36 -24.93
N VAL A 14 1.80 5.41 -24.22
CA VAL A 14 3.19 5.51 -23.71
C VAL A 14 3.40 4.51 -22.56
N ALA A 15 2.45 4.37 -21.65
CA ALA A 15 2.50 3.36 -20.60
C ALA A 15 2.51 1.93 -21.17
N GLY A 16 1.70 1.65 -22.19
CA GLY A 16 1.68 0.35 -22.87
C GLY A 16 3.00 0.01 -23.57
N ARG A 17 3.68 0.98 -24.18
CA ARG A 17 5.00 0.76 -24.82
C ARG A 17 6.12 0.55 -23.82
N LEU A 18 6.12 1.27 -22.69
CA LEU A 18 7.08 1.06 -21.61
C LEU A 18 6.90 -0.33 -20.98
N ILE A 19 5.66 -0.77 -20.75
CA ILE A 19 5.37 -2.11 -20.24
C ILE A 19 5.79 -3.19 -21.24
N ALA A 20 5.59 -3.00 -22.55
CA ALA A 20 5.97 -3.97 -23.58
C ALA A 20 7.49 -4.10 -23.74
N GLN A 21 8.26 -3.00 -23.62
CA GLN A 21 9.71 -3.04 -23.64
C GLN A 21 10.29 -3.72 -22.40
N ASP A 22 9.71 -3.45 -21.22
CA ASP A 22 10.12 -4.13 -19.97
C ASP A 22 9.79 -5.62 -19.99
N VAL A 23 8.65 -6.03 -20.55
CA VAL A 23 8.29 -7.43 -20.70
C VAL A 23 9.25 -8.16 -21.64
N HIS A 24 9.65 -7.55 -22.76
CA HIS A 24 10.63 -8.17 -23.67
C HIS A 24 12.03 -8.28 -23.04
N PHE A 25 12.45 -7.25 -22.30
CA PHE A 25 13.70 -7.28 -21.55
C PHE A 25 13.67 -8.34 -20.44
N MET A 26 12.53 -8.50 -19.76
CA MET A 26 12.34 -9.52 -18.72
C MET A 26 12.45 -10.96 -19.27
N ILE A 27 11.87 -11.23 -20.45
CA ILE A 27 11.92 -12.57 -21.08
C ILE A 27 13.36 -12.93 -21.47
N GLN A 28 14.15 -12.00 -21.94
CA GLN A 28 15.56 -12.24 -22.30
C GLN A 28 16.45 -12.42 -21.04
N HIS A 29 16.21 -11.65 -19.96
CA HIS A 29 16.98 -11.78 -18.72
C HIS A 29 16.60 -12.98 -17.87
N GLU A 30 15.35 -13.45 -17.93
CA GLU A 30 14.92 -14.65 -17.20
C GLU A 30 15.69 -15.89 -17.69
N LYS A 31 15.98 -15.99 -18.97
CA LYS A 31 16.81 -17.09 -19.55
C LYS A 31 18.27 -17.06 -19.10
N THR A 32 18.80 -15.89 -18.81
CA THR A 32 20.21 -15.71 -18.36
C THR A 32 20.33 -15.84 -16.84
N ALA A 33 19.33 -15.36 -16.09
CA ALA A 33 19.30 -15.41 -14.62
C ALA A 33 19.03 -16.83 -14.08
N MET A 34 18.32 -17.69 -14.86
CA MET A 34 18.13 -19.11 -14.48
C MET A 34 19.44 -19.88 -14.36
N LYS A 35 20.52 -19.42 -14.99
CA LYS A 35 21.83 -20.07 -14.95
C LYS A 35 22.74 -19.62 -13.79
N SER A 36 22.44 -18.50 -13.12
CA SER A 36 23.32 -17.94 -12.08
C SER A 36 22.73 -17.89 -10.65
N SER A 37 21.48 -18.28 -10.45
CA SER A 37 20.78 -18.09 -9.16
C SER A 37 20.83 -19.30 -8.20
N VAL A 38 21.76 -20.22 -8.36
CA VAL A 38 21.94 -21.38 -7.43
C VAL A 38 22.88 -21.07 -6.26
N HIS A 39 23.14 -19.81 -5.91
CA HIS A 39 23.91 -19.53 -4.69
C HIS A 39 23.06 -18.71 -3.70
N GLY A 40 22.52 -19.45 -2.73
CA GLY A 40 21.58 -19.06 -1.73
C GLY A 40 22.02 -17.90 -0.84
N SER A 41 21.18 -16.87 -0.81
CA SER A 41 21.06 -15.99 0.36
C SER A 41 20.38 -16.78 1.48
N LYS A 42 21.13 -17.21 2.50
CA LYS A 42 20.61 -17.91 3.68
C LYS A 42 19.91 -16.93 4.65
N GLY A 43 18.86 -16.28 4.22
CA GLY A 43 18.06 -15.43 5.11
C GLY A 43 16.80 -14.96 4.42
N ILE A 44 15.67 -15.13 5.09
CA ILE A 44 14.38 -14.59 4.62
C ILE A 44 14.43 -13.07 4.81
N PRO A 45 14.25 -12.25 3.75
CA PRO A 45 14.25 -10.80 3.88
C PRO A 45 13.01 -10.36 4.66
N LEU A 46 13.24 -9.64 5.77
CA LEU A 46 12.20 -9.04 6.61
C LEU A 46 12.43 -7.55 6.65
N LYS A 47 11.38 -6.77 6.34
CA LYS A 47 11.35 -5.32 6.46
C LYS A 47 10.29 -4.89 7.46
N LEU A 48 10.62 -3.90 8.29
CA LEU A 48 9.64 -3.09 9.03
C LEU A 48 9.43 -1.78 8.28
N LYS A 49 8.20 -1.30 8.29
CA LYS A 49 7.78 -0.16 7.48
C LYS A 49 6.87 0.77 8.27
N THR A 50 6.96 2.07 7.98
CA THR A 50 5.98 3.08 8.40
C THR A 50 5.53 3.90 7.18
N ASN A 51 4.25 4.24 7.12
CA ASN A 51 3.70 5.07 6.05
C ASN A 51 3.77 6.55 6.47
N LEU A 52 4.64 7.30 5.79
CA LEU A 52 4.88 8.71 6.08
C LEU A 52 3.65 9.60 5.86
N LEU A 53 2.71 9.21 4.98
CA LEU A 53 1.44 9.93 4.82
C LEU A 53 0.57 9.80 6.08
N TYR A 54 0.53 8.60 6.66
CA TYR A 54 -0.20 8.35 7.90
C TYR A 54 0.47 9.09 9.07
N ASP A 55 1.81 9.05 9.13
CA ASP A 55 2.58 9.75 10.16
C ASP A 55 2.35 11.28 10.07
N ALA A 56 2.29 11.86 8.86
CA ALA A 56 1.97 13.27 8.64
C ALA A 56 0.54 13.63 9.09
N LEU A 57 -0.39 12.69 9.04
CA LEU A 57 -1.75 12.84 9.55
C LEU A 57 -1.88 12.44 11.03
N HIS A 58 -0.76 12.22 11.72
CA HIS A 58 -0.70 11.75 13.12
C HIS A 58 -1.45 10.42 13.34
N VAL A 59 -1.44 9.53 12.35
CA VAL A 59 -1.98 8.18 12.43
C VAL A 59 -0.82 7.19 12.64
N PRO A 60 -0.50 6.80 13.88
CA PRO A 60 0.48 5.76 14.16
C PRO A 60 0.20 4.51 13.35
N ASN A 61 1.21 4.03 12.67
CA ASN A 61 1.10 2.85 11.82
C ASN A 61 2.40 2.04 11.83
N LEU A 62 2.27 0.77 11.62
CA LEU A 62 3.40 -0.14 11.53
C LEU A 62 3.07 -1.26 10.55
N SER A 63 4.00 -1.57 9.68
CA SER A 63 3.86 -2.67 8.73
C SER A 63 5.09 -3.56 8.76
N ALA A 64 4.90 -4.83 8.46
CA ALA A 64 5.95 -5.81 8.29
C ALA A 64 5.83 -6.48 6.93
N GLU A 65 6.94 -6.67 6.23
CA GLU A 65 6.97 -7.36 4.95
C GLU A 65 8.02 -8.46 4.95
N LEU A 66 7.58 -9.68 4.66
CA LEU A 66 8.36 -10.89 4.63
C LEU A 66 8.53 -11.39 3.19
N GLY A 67 9.75 -11.55 2.73
CA GLY A 67 10.04 -12.15 1.42
C GLY A 67 9.80 -13.66 1.44
N LEU A 68 9.04 -14.14 0.47
CA LEU A 68 8.70 -15.57 0.31
C LEU A 68 9.62 -16.30 -0.70
N GLY A 69 10.66 -15.63 -1.21
CA GLY A 69 11.48 -16.12 -2.31
C GLY A 69 10.86 -15.83 -3.68
N LYS A 70 11.62 -16.08 -4.76
CA LYS A 70 11.18 -15.86 -6.15
C LYS A 70 10.55 -14.46 -6.39
N ASN A 71 11.12 -13.42 -5.77
CA ASN A 71 10.65 -12.03 -5.87
C ASN A 71 9.21 -11.81 -5.38
N MET A 72 8.72 -12.64 -4.47
CA MET A 72 7.41 -12.48 -3.84
C MET A 72 7.56 -12.10 -2.36
N SER A 73 6.58 -11.38 -1.85
CA SER A 73 6.47 -11.06 -0.43
C SER A 73 5.03 -11.10 0.05
N ILE A 74 4.89 -11.23 1.36
CA ILE A 74 3.65 -11.03 2.08
C ILE A 74 3.86 -9.87 3.06
N GLY A 75 2.91 -8.95 3.12
CA GLY A 75 2.90 -7.80 4.01
C GLY A 75 1.73 -7.83 4.97
N LEU A 76 1.95 -7.31 6.16
CA LEU A 76 0.92 -7.04 7.17
C LEU A 76 1.01 -5.58 7.57
N ASP A 77 -0.12 -4.90 7.61
CA ASP A 77 -0.24 -3.49 8.00
C ASP A 77 -1.11 -3.40 9.24
N TYR A 78 -0.81 -2.44 10.11
CA TYR A 78 -1.64 -2.05 11.25
C TYR A 78 -1.60 -0.54 11.41
N TRP A 79 -2.76 0.06 11.71
CA TRP A 79 -2.86 1.49 12.06
C TRP A 79 -3.87 1.68 13.19
N TYR A 80 -3.64 2.73 13.97
CA TYR A 80 -4.53 3.12 15.05
C TYR A 80 -4.47 4.63 15.21
N THR A 81 -5.63 5.27 15.27
CA THR A 81 -5.71 6.68 15.59
C THR A 81 -6.96 6.98 16.42
N TRP A 82 -6.81 7.90 17.34
CA TRP A 82 -7.89 8.40 18.14
C TRP A 82 -7.60 9.86 18.49
N PHE A 83 -8.32 10.78 17.86
CA PHE A 83 -8.30 12.19 18.15
C PHE A 83 -9.67 12.64 18.59
N ASP A 84 -9.73 13.38 19.69
CA ASP A 84 -10.94 13.98 20.23
C ASP A 84 -10.70 15.47 20.45
N SER A 85 -11.57 16.30 19.87
CA SER A 85 -11.58 17.74 20.07
C SER A 85 -12.99 18.16 20.45
N ASN A 86 -13.35 17.90 21.70
CA ASN A 86 -14.67 18.14 22.27
C ASN A 86 -15.26 19.57 22.05
N PRO A 87 -14.48 20.66 22.07
CA PRO A 87 -15.06 22.00 21.87
C PRO A 87 -15.53 22.28 20.45
N THR A 88 -15.05 21.52 19.43
CA THR A 88 -15.29 21.81 18.01
C THR A 88 -16.04 20.72 17.29
N HIS A 89 -16.52 19.69 17.98
CA HIS A 89 -17.16 18.52 17.38
C HIS A 89 -16.34 17.94 16.22
N ASN A 90 -15.04 17.79 16.45
CA ASN A 90 -14.12 17.11 15.54
C ASN A 90 -13.60 15.86 16.25
N TYR A 91 -14.10 14.73 15.82
CA TYR A 91 -13.71 13.43 16.35
C TYR A 91 -13.22 12.55 15.22
N TRP A 92 -12.08 11.93 15.42
CA TRP A 92 -11.55 10.98 14.46
C TRP A 92 -10.95 9.77 15.18
N ARG A 93 -11.60 8.65 15.03
CA ARG A 93 -11.12 7.35 15.47
C ARG A 93 -11.07 6.42 14.27
N SER A 94 -9.93 5.81 14.03
CA SER A 94 -9.78 4.77 13.00
C SER A 94 -8.73 3.77 13.43
N TYR A 95 -9.04 2.50 13.29
CA TYR A 95 -8.08 1.44 13.52
C TYR A 95 -8.38 0.25 12.62
N GLY A 96 -7.34 -0.48 12.27
CA GLY A 96 -7.48 -1.61 11.39
C GLY A 96 -6.17 -2.26 11.05
N GLY A 97 -6.25 -3.20 10.15
CA GLY A 97 -5.10 -3.91 9.62
C GLY A 97 -5.32 -4.34 8.19
N GLY A 98 -4.23 -4.73 7.56
CA GLY A 98 -4.25 -5.19 6.18
C GLY A 98 -3.30 -6.34 5.95
N ILE A 99 -3.55 -7.06 4.87
CA ILE A 99 -2.67 -8.08 4.33
C ILE A 99 -2.48 -7.83 2.85
N GLY A 100 -1.25 -7.99 2.37
CA GLY A 100 -0.93 -7.85 0.95
C GLY A 100 0.05 -8.90 0.49
N ILE A 101 -0.08 -9.30 -0.77
CA ILE A 101 0.90 -10.16 -1.44
C ILE A 101 1.42 -9.36 -2.62
N ARG A 102 2.76 -9.26 -2.73
CA ARG A 102 3.46 -8.50 -3.75
C ARG A 102 4.39 -9.37 -4.56
N ARG A 103 4.52 -9.06 -5.84
CA ARG A 103 5.54 -9.61 -6.72
C ARG A 103 6.41 -8.47 -7.22
N TYR A 104 7.70 -8.60 -7.01
CA TYR A 104 8.73 -7.66 -7.45
C TYR A 104 9.29 -8.04 -8.81
N PHE A 105 9.62 -7.04 -9.63
CA PHE A 105 10.18 -7.24 -10.98
C PHE A 105 11.07 -6.07 -11.40
N GLY A 106 11.73 -6.21 -12.55
CA GLY A 106 12.67 -5.23 -13.06
C GLY A 106 14.11 -5.45 -12.55
N GLY A 107 15.07 -4.80 -13.18
CA GLY A 107 16.50 -5.00 -12.92
C GLY A 107 16.94 -4.73 -11.49
N GLN A 108 16.23 -3.88 -10.75
CA GLN A 108 16.55 -3.58 -9.36
C GLN A 108 16.24 -4.73 -8.40
N SER A 109 15.15 -5.48 -8.65
CA SER A 109 14.77 -6.63 -7.81
C SER A 109 15.79 -7.76 -7.84
N TYR A 110 16.57 -7.87 -8.92
CA TYR A 110 17.67 -8.82 -9.01
C TYR A 110 18.94 -8.37 -8.27
N ARG A 111 19.12 -7.06 -8.09
CA ARG A 111 20.28 -6.50 -7.37
C ARG A 111 20.08 -6.48 -5.87
N GLN A 112 18.87 -6.19 -5.43
CA GLN A 112 18.50 -6.11 -4.02
C GLN A 112 17.10 -6.66 -3.83
N SER A 113 16.94 -7.59 -2.89
CA SER A 113 15.65 -8.21 -2.57
C SER A 113 14.61 -7.19 -2.11
N LEU A 114 13.36 -7.37 -2.55
CA LEU A 114 12.21 -6.51 -2.23
C LEU A 114 12.42 -5.04 -2.61
N THR A 115 13.05 -4.78 -3.78
CA THR A 115 13.23 -3.44 -4.34
C THR A 115 12.86 -3.43 -5.81
N GLY A 116 12.65 -2.23 -6.39
CA GLY A 116 12.21 -2.05 -7.77
C GLY A 116 10.70 -2.02 -7.91
N HIS A 117 10.21 -2.30 -9.09
CA HIS A 117 8.78 -2.34 -9.37
C HIS A 117 8.10 -3.50 -8.64
N HIS A 118 6.89 -3.27 -8.18
CA HIS A 118 6.04 -4.34 -7.65
C HIS A 118 4.59 -4.17 -8.06
N ILE A 119 3.91 -5.28 -8.16
CA ILE A 119 2.46 -5.37 -8.29
C ILE A 119 1.95 -6.31 -7.20
N GLY A 120 0.78 -6.03 -6.65
CA GLY A 120 0.24 -6.83 -5.56
C GLY A 120 -1.28 -6.83 -5.49
N ILE A 121 -1.77 -7.70 -4.62
CA ILE A 121 -3.15 -7.70 -4.16
C ILE A 121 -3.12 -7.28 -2.71
N VAL A 122 -3.95 -6.32 -2.35
CA VAL A 122 -4.06 -5.77 -1.00
C VAL A 122 -5.48 -5.87 -0.51
N ASN A 123 -5.62 -6.24 0.74
CA ASN A 123 -6.87 -6.22 1.48
C ASN A 123 -6.63 -5.46 2.79
N GLN A 124 -7.56 -4.59 3.15
CA GLN A 124 -7.56 -3.91 4.45
C GLN A 124 -8.93 -4.05 5.08
N MET A 125 -8.96 -4.17 6.38
CA MET A 125 -10.17 -4.22 7.20
C MET A 125 -10.00 -3.28 8.38
N GLY A 126 -11.05 -2.59 8.74
CA GLY A 126 -10.97 -1.66 9.87
C GLY A 126 -12.31 -1.07 10.23
N MET A 127 -12.25 -0.33 11.31
CA MET A 127 -13.35 0.48 11.83
C MET A 127 -12.97 1.94 11.74
N TYR A 128 -13.95 2.80 11.58
CA TYR A 128 -13.75 4.23 11.68
C TYR A 128 -14.97 4.90 12.28
N ASP A 129 -14.72 5.99 12.96
CA ASP A 129 -15.70 6.94 13.44
C ASP A 129 -15.14 8.34 13.23
N VAL A 130 -15.74 9.06 12.31
CA VAL A 130 -15.28 10.39 11.88
C VAL A 130 -16.42 11.36 12.02
N GLU A 131 -16.22 12.35 12.86
CA GLU A 131 -17.14 13.46 13.09
C GLU A 131 -16.48 14.74 12.61
N TYR A 132 -17.17 15.47 11.77
CA TYR A 132 -16.74 16.77 11.30
C TYR A 132 -17.90 17.77 11.39
N GLY A 133 -17.81 18.70 12.34
CA GLY A 133 -18.84 19.69 12.60
C GLY A 133 -20.16 19.07 13.05
N LYS A 134 -21.20 19.16 12.21
CA LYS A 134 -22.56 18.71 12.54
C LYS A 134 -22.91 17.33 12.06
N ARG A 135 -21.96 16.53 11.58
CA ARG A 135 -22.24 15.19 11.03
C ARG A 135 -21.11 14.21 11.34
N GLY A 136 -21.51 13.05 11.86
CA GLY A 136 -20.63 11.93 12.08
C GLY A 136 -20.95 10.73 11.20
N ASN A 137 -19.92 9.97 10.87
CA ASN A 137 -20.02 8.71 10.13
C ASN A 137 -19.23 7.63 10.87
N MET A 138 -19.92 6.60 11.33
CA MET A 138 -19.32 5.48 12.06
C MET A 138 -19.51 4.19 11.27
N SER A 139 -18.45 3.43 11.10
CA SER A 139 -18.50 2.07 10.55
C SER A 139 -17.85 1.10 11.53
N ASP A 140 -18.63 0.12 11.95
CA ASP A 140 -18.15 -0.96 12.81
C ASP A 140 -17.30 -1.97 12.02
N PHE A 141 -17.49 -2.03 10.70
CA PHE A 141 -16.70 -2.87 9.80
C PHE A 141 -16.69 -2.33 8.39
N SER A 142 -15.50 -2.05 7.90
CA SER A 142 -15.23 -1.66 6.52
C SER A 142 -14.08 -2.50 5.98
N TYR A 143 -14.12 -2.79 4.69
CA TYR A 143 -13.06 -3.55 4.03
C TYR A 143 -12.74 -2.99 2.66
N THR A 144 -11.50 -3.20 2.25
CA THR A 144 -11.03 -2.91 0.89
C THR A 144 -10.41 -4.15 0.28
N LEU A 145 -10.52 -4.29 -1.03
CA LEU A 145 -9.83 -5.30 -1.81
C LEU A 145 -9.44 -4.69 -3.14
N GLY A 146 -8.18 -4.79 -3.51
CA GLY A 146 -7.72 -4.22 -4.76
C GLY A 146 -6.34 -4.66 -5.19
N THR A 147 -5.91 -4.09 -6.31
CA THR A 147 -4.57 -4.26 -6.87
C THR A 147 -3.72 -3.04 -6.56
N GLU A 148 -2.47 -3.29 -6.22
CA GLU A 148 -1.47 -2.28 -5.90
C GLU A 148 -0.37 -2.31 -6.95
N TYR A 149 0.13 -1.14 -7.32
CA TYR A 149 1.36 -0.98 -8.10
C TYR A 149 2.23 0.07 -7.42
N GLY A 150 3.55 -0.19 -7.39
CA GLY A 150 4.49 0.73 -6.82
C GLY A 150 5.93 0.48 -7.22
N TYR A 151 6.81 1.33 -6.66
CA TYR A 151 8.24 1.25 -6.86
C TYR A 151 8.99 1.49 -5.54
N VAL A 152 9.90 0.57 -5.22
CA VAL A 152 10.74 0.65 -4.02
C VAL A 152 12.12 1.15 -4.41
N PHE A 153 12.46 2.37 -3.97
CA PHE A 153 13.76 3.01 -4.12
C PHE A 153 14.69 2.58 -2.99
N PRO A 154 15.84 1.92 -3.27
CA PRO A 154 16.84 1.67 -2.25
C PRO A 154 17.57 2.97 -1.91
N LEU A 155 17.41 3.46 -0.68
CA LEU A 155 18.12 4.66 -0.19
C LEU A 155 19.50 4.30 0.37
N SER A 156 19.58 3.14 1.03
CA SER A 156 20.85 2.62 1.56
C SER A 156 20.80 1.09 1.62
N SER A 157 21.83 0.48 2.22
CA SER A 157 21.88 -0.98 2.43
C SER A 157 20.74 -1.53 3.31
N ARG A 158 20.10 -0.69 4.12
CA ARG A 158 19.03 -1.07 5.04
C ARG A 158 17.74 -0.28 4.86
N PHE A 159 17.81 0.92 4.31
CA PHE A 159 16.65 1.79 4.14
C PHE A 159 16.19 1.81 2.68
N SER A 160 14.88 1.79 2.50
CA SER A 160 14.23 1.96 1.18
C SER A 160 12.96 2.78 1.33
N LEU A 161 12.60 3.51 0.27
CA LEU A 161 11.38 4.28 0.14
C LEU A 161 10.47 3.59 -0.86
N ASP A 162 9.26 3.25 -0.45
CA ASP A 162 8.23 2.60 -1.26
C ASP A 162 7.14 3.62 -1.60
N LEU A 163 6.92 3.84 -2.89
CA LEU A 163 5.83 4.66 -3.40
C LEU A 163 4.84 3.74 -4.09
N SER A 164 3.61 3.70 -3.62
CA SER A 164 2.59 2.83 -4.20
C SER A 164 1.19 3.44 -4.19
N VAL A 165 0.37 2.97 -5.13
CA VAL A 165 -1.05 3.29 -5.23
C VAL A 165 -1.83 2.00 -5.44
N ALA A 166 -3.03 1.92 -4.85
CA ALA A 166 -3.92 0.80 -5.04
C ALA A 166 -5.29 1.25 -5.54
N PHE A 167 -5.85 0.47 -6.45
CA PHE A 167 -7.18 0.62 -6.99
C PHE A 167 -7.99 -0.62 -6.70
N GLY A 168 -9.23 -0.44 -6.32
CA GLY A 168 -10.11 -1.56 -5.98
C GLY A 168 -11.45 -1.14 -5.40
N TYR A 169 -12.03 -2.06 -4.68
CA TYR A 169 -13.32 -1.94 -4.05
C TYR A 169 -13.18 -1.57 -2.57
N PHE A 170 -14.02 -0.63 -2.13
CA PHE A 170 -14.18 -0.27 -0.72
C PHE A 170 -15.64 -0.43 -0.32
N GLY A 171 -15.90 -1.37 0.56
CA GLY A 171 -17.22 -1.75 1.04
C GLY A 171 -17.37 -1.67 2.55
N GLY A 172 -18.61 -1.70 2.99
CA GLY A 172 -18.95 -1.75 4.41
C GLY A 172 -20.24 -1.02 4.74
N LYS A 173 -20.83 -1.40 5.87
CA LYS A 173 -22.00 -0.73 6.43
C LYS A 173 -21.54 0.41 7.34
N TYR A 174 -22.12 1.57 7.18
CA TYR A 174 -21.85 2.71 8.04
C TYR A 174 -23.14 3.38 8.50
N LYS A 175 -23.03 4.02 9.63
CA LYS A 175 -24.09 4.73 10.34
C LYS A 175 -23.80 6.22 10.23
N VAL A 176 -24.85 7.00 9.98
CA VAL A 176 -24.79 8.47 9.96
C VAL A 176 -25.48 8.97 11.20
N TYR A 177 -24.83 9.89 11.91
CA TYR A 177 -25.39 10.54 13.09
C TYR A 177 -25.08 12.05 13.07
N ASP A 178 -25.93 12.82 13.74
CA ASP A 178 -25.73 14.24 13.96
C ASP A 178 -25.42 14.47 15.47
N PRO A 179 -24.26 15.02 15.81
CA PRO A 179 -23.96 15.40 17.18
C PRO A 179 -24.77 16.66 17.56
N ILE A 180 -25.61 16.54 18.56
CA ILE A 180 -26.39 17.65 19.10
C ILE A 180 -26.06 17.76 20.58
N ASP A 181 -25.35 18.82 20.96
CA ASP A 181 -24.82 19.02 22.31
C ASP A 181 -23.97 17.83 22.78
N THR A 182 -24.47 17.08 23.76
CA THR A 182 -23.81 15.88 24.32
C THR A 182 -24.40 14.57 23.78
N HIS A 183 -25.32 14.61 22.82
CA HIS A 183 -26.05 13.44 22.34
C HIS A 183 -25.80 13.19 20.87
N TYR A 184 -25.75 11.94 20.49
CA TYR A 184 -25.63 11.50 19.10
C TYR A 184 -27.01 11.07 18.58
N VAL A 185 -27.55 11.83 17.65
CA VAL A 185 -28.84 11.55 17.03
C VAL A 185 -28.63 10.73 15.76
N TRP A 186 -29.06 9.50 15.82
CA TRP A 186 -28.96 8.56 14.71
C TRP A 186 -29.85 8.95 13.55
N GLN A 187 -29.27 9.09 12.34
CA GLN A 187 -30.00 9.43 11.12
C GLN A 187 -30.28 8.23 10.22
N GLY A 188 -29.52 7.14 10.36
CA GLY A 188 -29.73 5.92 9.61
C GLY A 188 -28.49 5.15 9.26
N SER A 189 -28.68 4.00 8.63
CA SER A 189 -27.58 3.14 8.15
C SER A 189 -27.52 3.15 6.63
N ARG A 190 -26.31 3.15 6.11
CA ARG A 190 -26.04 3.12 4.66
C ARG A 190 -24.98 2.07 4.34
N TYR A 191 -24.95 1.61 3.10
CA TYR A 191 -23.90 0.74 2.58
C TYR A 191 -22.99 1.54 1.67
N ARG A 192 -21.69 1.37 1.84
CA ARG A 192 -20.68 1.90 0.92
C ARG A 192 -20.39 0.86 -0.14
N ASN A 193 -20.48 1.29 -1.41
CA ASN A 193 -20.08 0.56 -2.59
C ASN A 193 -19.24 1.53 -3.43
N TYR A 194 -17.94 1.55 -3.23
CA TYR A 194 -17.04 2.46 -3.94
C TYR A 194 -16.01 1.65 -4.70
N PHE A 195 -15.77 2.01 -5.94
CA PHE A 195 -14.69 1.48 -6.75
C PHE A 195 -13.81 2.62 -7.27
N GLY A 196 -12.51 2.54 -7.00
CA GLY A 196 -11.57 3.60 -7.36
C GLY A 196 -10.25 3.48 -6.60
N PRO A 197 -9.49 4.58 -6.45
CA PRO A 197 -8.29 4.59 -5.62
C PRO A 197 -8.67 4.34 -4.14
N ILE A 198 -8.06 3.29 -3.54
CA ILE A 198 -8.36 2.86 -2.17
C ILE A 198 -7.18 3.05 -1.22
N LYS A 199 -5.96 3.20 -1.75
CA LYS A 199 -4.75 3.37 -0.95
C LYS A 199 -3.70 4.16 -1.74
N ALA A 200 -2.96 5.02 -1.04
CA ALA A 200 -1.76 5.67 -1.55
C ALA A 200 -0.73 5.67 -0.42
N ASP A 201 0.47 5.20 -0.70
CA ASP A 201 1.53 5.04 0.29
C ASP A 201 2.80 5.77 -0.12
N ILE A 202 3.39 6.46 0.84
CA ILE A 202 4.80 6.86 0.86
C ILE A 202 5.41 6.20 2.08
N THR A 203 6.07 5.07 1.92
CA THR A 203 6.44 4.20 3.02
C THR A 203 7.96 4.13 3.18
N LEU A 204 8.46 4.45 4.36
CA LEU A 204 9.84 4.22 4.74
C LEU A 204 9.99 2.79 5.29
N ALA A 205 10.92 2.04 4.72
CA ALA A 205 11.15 0.65 5.10
C ALA A 205 12.58 0.44 5.61
N TYR A 206 12.70 -0.27 6.74
CA TYR A 206 13.97 -0.71 7.32
C TYR A 206 14.11 -2.21 7.20
N GLN A 207 15.21 -2.68 6.59
CA GLN A 207 15.51 -4.10 6.43
C GLN A 207 16.25 -4.64 7.65
N ILE A 208 15.61 -5.57 8.38
CA ILE A 208 16.15 -6.19 9.58
C ILE A 208 17.16 -7.28 9.22
N SER A 209 16.79 -8.17 8.29
CA SER A 209 17.66 -9.28 7.89
C SER A 209 18.73 -8.78 6.90
N LYS A 210 20.00 -9.01 7.21
CA LYS A 210 21.10 -8.78 6.26
C LYS A 210 20.98 -9.77 5.10
N CYS A 211 20.64 -9.27 3.93
CA CYS A 211 20.96 -9.97 2.69
C CYS A 211 22.50 -9.94 2.55
N ARG A 212 23.16 -11.05 2.86
CA ARG A 212 24.63 -11.16 2.72
C ARG A 212 24.93 -11.01 1.24
N LYS A 213 25.56 -9.88 0.87
CA LYS A 213 26.19 -9.70 -0.42
C LYS A 213 27.15 -10.89 -0.62
N GLY A 214 26.95 -11.68 -1.65
CA GLY A 214 27.88 -12.75 -1.98
C GLY A 214 29.29 -12.19 -2.06
N ASP A 215 30.17 -12.76 -1.25
CA ASP A 215 31.58 -12.44 -1.25
C ASP A 215 32.11 -12.75 -2.65
N LYS A 216 32.57 -11.73 -3.36
CA LYS A 216 33.33 -11.94 -4.60
C LYS A 216 34.68 -12.48 -4.17
N ARG A 217 34.89 -13.78 -4.32
CA ARG A 217 36.22 -14.37 -4.50
C ARG A 217 36.51 -14.49 -5.99
#